data_3ceeb0a475c75276b4f169db4e11efcf
#
_entry.id   3ceeb0a475c75276b4f169db4e11efcf
#
_cell.length_a   1.000
_cell.length_b   1.000
_cell.length_c   1.000
_cell.angle_alpha   90.00
_cell.angle_beta   90.00
_cell.angle_gamma   90.00
#
_symmetry.space_group_name_H-M   'P 1'
#
loop_
_entity.id
_entity.type
_entity.pdbx_description
1 polymer ?
#
loop_
_entity_poly.entity_id
_entity_poly.type
_entity_poly.pdbx_seq_one_letter_code
_entity_poly.pdbx_strand_id
1 'polypeptide(L)'
;MGQNGRVPCGLGLGWGDVDVFLVEATGVASVICYAAAICGCVYALAAGLLARGFVRSELAPAKDFPSVTILKPLHGAEPGLLTNLAGFCVQDYPGPVQIVFGVEDHADPAIDVVSRLIAEFPDCDIELVVNSYSHGTNRKVSNLINLAAEARHDVLVLSDSDIIVDPDYLKNIVGPLDAPGVGLVTCLYRSAAAPGLWPRLAAAAIDHHFLPSVLFGLKLGLAKPCFGSTIALRKTTLAMIGGFHSVVDQLADDYALGEMVRRAGLNVAIPSLIVEHACTHRTARDLFHHELRWARTIRFVNALGFIGSGVTHAFPLALLGTVLGGITPASIIVIAALACRFCLQMQLDRALGLRSNPFWLGPLRDLLSCAVFFASFFGRAVEWRGRRYAVLADNTLAYTGEVSRNANSVPSGALV
;
A
#
# COMPACT_ATOMS: atom_id res chain seq x y z
N MET A 1 62.12 50.03 -13.44
CA MET A 1 61.92 48.74 -14.07
C MET A 1 60.66 48.09 -13.44
N GLY A 2 59.54 48.26 -14.14
CA GLY A 2 58.28 47.75 -13.70
C GLY A 2 58.01 46.41 -14.35
N GLN A 3 57.61 45.39 -13.55
CA GLN A 3 57.04 44.14 -14.04
C GLN A 3 55.51 44.13 -13.81
N ASN A 4 54.81 44.31 -14.96
CA ASN A 4 53.36 44.08 -15.00
C ASN A 4 53.04 42.61 -14.90
N GLY A 5 52.56 42.12 -13.73
CA GLY A 5 51.94 40.83 -13.59
C GLY A 5 50.52 40.84 -14.19
N ARG A 6 50.34 40.18 -15.33
CA ARG A 6 49.01 39.89 -15.87
C ARG A 6 48.39 38.76 -15.05
N VAL A 7 47.28 39.06 -14.39
CA VAL A 7 46.35 38.06 -13.81
C VAL A 7 45.66 37.36 -15.00
N PRO A 8 45.64 36.03 -15.06
CA PRO A 8 44.88 35.33 -16.10
C PRO A 8 43.39 35.55 -15.85
N CYS A 9 42.74 36.12 -16.84
CA CYS A 9 41.29 36.35 -16.92
C CYS A 9 40.58 34.98 -16.86
N GLY A 10 39.58 34.89 -16.01
CA GLY A 10 38.82 33.68 -15.75
C GLY A 10 38.19 33.07 -17.00
N LEU A 11 37.99 31.76 -16.96
CA LEU A 11 37.21 30.97 -17.91
C LEU A 11 35.77 31.49 -17.93
N GLY A 12 35.52 32.48 -18.76
CA GLY A 12 34.16 32.91 -19.09
C GLY A 12 33.58 31.91 -20.08
N LEU A 13 32.75 31.00 -19.60
CA LEU A 13 31.86 30.26 -20.49
C LEU A 13 31.01 31.30 -21.24
N GLY A 14 31.12 31.35 -22.56
CA GLY A 14 30.31 32.24 -23.41
C GLY A 14 28.83 31.77 -23.35
N TRP A 15 27.90 32.70 -23.48
CA TRP A 15 26.45 32.39 -23.53
C TRP A 15 26.13 31.33 -24.60
N GLY A 16 26.86 31.25 -25.69
CA GLY A 16 26.74 30.23 -26.72
C GLY A 16 27.14 28.82 -26.25
N ASP A 17 28.14 28.69 -25.37
CA ASP A 17 28.57 27.39 -24.83
C ASP A 17 27.55 26.84 -23.85
N VAL A 18 26.86 27.69 -23.09
CA VAL A 18 25.78 27.33 -22.17
C VAL A 18 24.57 26.81 -22.94
N ASP A 19 24.19 27.49 -24.04
CA ASP A 19 23.05 27.06 -24.87
C ASP A 19 23.31 25.71 -25.55
N VAL A 20 24.49 25.48 -26.09
CA VAL A 20 24.89 24.20 -26.68
C VAL A 20 24.86 23.08 -25.63
N PHE A 21 25.44 23.33 -24.45
CA PHE A 21 25.43 22.37 -23.35
C PHE A 21 24.01 22.02 -22.90
N LEU A 22 23.11 23.01 -22.80
CA LEU A 22 21.70 22.77 -22.43
C LEU A 22 20.97 21.94 -23.49
N VAL A 23 21.18 22.19 -24.77
CA VAL A 23 20.57 21.43 -25.87
C VAL A 23 21.07 19.98 -25.87
N GLU A 24 22.36 19.74 -25.67
CA GLU A 24 22.91 18.41 -25.58
C GLU A 24 22.41 17.68 -24.34
N ALA A 25 22.35 18.32 -23.17
CA ALA A 25 21.86 17.74 -21.92
C ALA A 25 20.39 17.35 -22.01
N THR A 26 19.54 18.21 -22.62
CA THR A 26 18.11 17.87 -22.83
C THR A 26 17.92 16.73 -23.82
N GLY A 27 18.76 16.66 -24.86
CA GLY A 27 18.78 15.56 -25.82
C GLY A 27 19.10 14.22 -25.15
N VAL A 28 20.17 14.18 -24.35
CA VAL A 28 20.54 12.97 -23.58
C VAL A 28 19.44 12.59 -22.60
N ALA A 29 18.88 13.53 -21.85
CA ALA A 29 17.78 13.28 -20.92
C ALA A 29 16.54 12.73 -21.64
N SER A 30 16.21 13.24 -22.83
CA SER A 30 15.12 12.72 -23.67
C SER A 30 15.34 11.26 -24.03
N VAL A 31 16.54 10.89 -24.48
CA VAL A 31 16.88 9.50 -24.82
C VAL A 31 16.74 8.57 -23.61
N ILE A 32 17.22 9.01 -22.43
CA ILE A 32 17.07 8.24 -21.17
C ILE A 32 15.59 8.04 -20.84
N CYS A 33 14.76 9.07 -20.96
CA CYS A 33 13.32 8.97 -20.71
C CYS A 33 12.65 7.99 -21.66
N TYR A 34 12.97 8.00 -22.95
CA TYR A 34 12.43 7.04 -23.92
C TYR A 34 12.90 5.62 -23.65
N ALA A 35 14.17 5.41 -23.31
CA ALA A 35 14.69 4.10 -22.95
C ALA A 35 13.97 3.53 -21.72
N ALA A 36 13.79 4.34 -20.67
CA ALA A 36 13.03 3.96 -19.48
C ALA A 36 11.55 3.68 -19.79
N ALA A 37 10.93 4.45 -20.68
CA ALA A 37 9.56 4.21 -21.14
C ALA A 37 9.41 2.88 -21.88
N ILE A 38 10.39 2.52 -22.72
CA ILE A 38 10.42 1.22 -23.41
C ILE A 38 10.53 0.07 -22.39
N CYS A 39 11.43 0.18 -21.39
CA CYS A 39 11.50 -0.79 -20.30
C CYS A 39 10.16 -0.91 -19.56
N GLY A 40 9.47 0.22 -19.32
CA GLY A 40 8.14 0.24 -18.72
C GLY A 40 7.06 -0.42 -19.58
N CYS A 41 7.14 -0.31 -20.90
CA CYS A 41 6.25 -1.04 -21.81
C CYS A 41 6.47 -2.56 -21.71
N VAL A 42 7.72 -3.00 -21.71
CA VAL A 42 8.07 -4.42 -21.54
C VAL A 42 7.57 -4.94 -20.19
N TYR A 43 7.80 -4.17 -19.12
CA TYR A 43 7.25 -4.48 -17.79
C TYR A 43 5.73 -4.63 -17.82
N ALA A 44 5.00 -3.67 -18.42
CA ALA A 44 3.54 -3.68 -18.46
C ALA A 44 2.99 -4.95 -19.14
N LEU A 45 3.57 -5.34 -20.27
CA LEU A 45 3.18 -6.56 -20.98
C LEU A 45 3.49 -7.82 -20.16
N ALA A 46 4.69 -7.88 -19.55
CA ALA A 46 5.10 -9.02 -18.73
C ALA A 46 4.23 -9.14 -17.47
N ALA A 47 3.97 -8.04 -16.76
CA ALA A 47 3.13 -8.04 -15.54
C ALA A 47 1.70 -8.52 -15.83
N GLY A 48 1.11 -8.10 -16.95
CA GLY A 48 -0.21 -8.56 -17.37
C GLY A 48 -0.28 -10.07 -17.68
N LEU A 49 0.79 -10.64 -18.23
CA LEU A 49 0.88 -12.09 -18.48
C LEU A 49 1.04 -12.87 -17.16
N LEU A 50 1.85 -12.36 -16.22
CA LEU A 50 2.12 -13.00 -14.94
C LEU A 50 0.91 -13.03 -14.02
N ALA A 51 0.05 -12.00 -14.07
CA ALA A 51 -1.17 -11.94 -13.28
C ALA A 51 -2.10 -13.14 -13.49
N ARG A 52 -2.17 -13.66 -14.73
CA ARG A 52 -2.95 -14.86 -15.05
C ARG A 52 -2.44 -16.12 -14.34
N GLY A 53 -1.14 -16.21 -14.12
CA GLY A 53 -0.52 -17.34 -13.44
C GLY A 53 -0.80 -17.37 -11.94
N PHE A 54 -0.93 -16.20 -11.30
CA PHE A 54 -1.22 -16.11 -9.86
C PHE A 54 -2.61 -16.65 -9.52
N VAL A 55 -3.64 -16.27 -10.27
CA VAL A 55 -5.04 -16.69 -10.03
C VAL A 55 -5.25 -18.18 -10.24
N ARG A 56 -4.44 -18.80 -11.10
CA ARG A 56 -4.52 -20.25 -11.37
C ARG A 56 -3.83 -21.12 -10.34
N SER A 57 -3.13 -20.52 -9.38
CA SER A 57 -2.52 -21.25 -8.26
C SER A 57 -3.63 -21.76 -7.34
N GLU A 58 -3.67 -23.06 -7.11
CA GLU A 58 -4.67 -23.66 -6.23
C GLU A 58 -4.45 -23.21 -4.78
N LEU A 59 -5.56 -22.89 -4.10
CA LEU A 59 -5.57 -22.69 -2.67
C LEU A 59 -5.41 -24.07 -2.00
N ALA A 60 -4.47 -24.18 -1.08
CA ALA A 60 -4.37 -25.40 -0.27
C ALA A 60 -5.58 -25.45 0.68
N PRO A 61 -6.47 -26.46 0.56
CA PRO A 61 -7.62 -26.57 1.45
C PRO A 61 -7.13 -26.76 2.89
N ALA A 62 -7.77 -26.07 3.83
CA ALA A 62 -7.55 -26.31 5.25
C ALA A 62 -7.90 -27.77 5.56
N LYS A 63 -7.01 -28.46 6.29
CA LYS A 63 -7.26 -29.83 6.77
C LYS A 63 -8.03 -29.81 8.08
N ASP A 64 -7.72 -28.84 8.92
CA ASP A 64 -8.34 -28.59 10.21
C ASP A 64 -8.86 -27.16 10.25
N PHE A 65 -9.84 -26.90 11.08
CA PHE A 65 -10.42 -25.58 11.30
C PHE A 65 -10.18 -25.16 12.77
N PRO A 66 -8.94 -24.77 13.11
CA PRO A 66 -8.61 -24.36 14.47
C PRO A 66 -9.43 -23.12 14.86
N SER A 67 -9.57 -22.90 16.16
CA SER A 67 -10.20 -21.69 16.66
C SER A 67 -9.35 -20.45 16.34
N VAL A 68 -10.01 -19.36 15.96
CA VAL A 68 -9.38 -18.12 15.42
C VAL A 68 -9.84 -16.92 16.24
N THR A 69 -8.91 -16.01 16.56
CA THR A 69 -9.23 -14.66 17.01
C THR A 69 -8.85 -13.65 15.93
N ILE A 70 -9.84 -12.87 15.47
CA ILE A 70 -9.63 -11.77 14.52
C ILE A 70 -9.39 -10.49 15.32
N LEU A 71 -8.27 -9.80 15.07
CA LEU A 71 -7.88 -8.55 15.70
C LEU A 71 -8.08 -7.39 14.71
N LYS A 72 -8.98 -6.46 15.03
CA LYS A 72 -9.36 -5.32 14.21
C LYS A 72 -9.10 -4.00 14.93
N PRO A 73 -7.94 -3.37 14.76
CA PRO A 73 -7.67 -2.04 15.31
C PRO A 73 -8.46 -0.98 14.53
N LEU A 74 -9.34 -0.25 15.21
CA LEU A 74 -10.21 0.76 14.65
C LEU A 74 -9.74 2.18 15.01
N HIS A 75 -10.15 3.16 14.20
CA HIS A 75 -9.98 4.59 14.50
C HIS A 75 -10.92 5.41 13.62
N GLY A 76 -11.91 6.05 14.24
CA GLY A 76 -12.94 6.81 13.55
C GLY A 76 -13.97 5.92 12.82
N ALA A 77 -15.08 6.51 12.41
CA ALA A 77 -16.10 5.85 11.60
C ALA A 77 -15.92 6.24 10.12
N GLU A 78 -15.10 5.49 9.41
CA GLU A 78 -14.94 5.67 7.96
C GLU A 78 -16.22 5.29 7.22
N PRO A 79 -16.48 5.90 6.04
CA PRO A 79 -17.64 5.53 5.23
C PRO A 79 -17.63 4.04 4.89
N GLY A 80 -18.71 3.32 5.18
CA GLY A 80 -18.82 1.89 4.91
C GLY A 80 -18.24 0.98 6.01
N LEU A 81 -17.74 1.53 7.13
CA LEU A 81 -17.11 0.75 8.19
C LEU A 81 -18.00 -0.42 8.66
N LEU A 82 -19.29 -0.18 8.94
CA LEU A 82 -20.22 -1.24 9.36
C LEU A 82 -20.25 -2.40 8.36
N THR A 83 -20.37 -2.09 7.07
CA THR A 83 -20.42 -3.10 5.99
C THR A 83 -19.09 -3.87 5.90
N ASN A 84 -17.95 -3.19 6.04
CA ASN A 84 -16.64 -3.83 6.01
C ASN A 84 -16.49 -4.81 7.18
N LEU A 85 -16.93 -4.40 8.39
CA LEU A 85 -16.83 -5.23 9.60
C LEU A 85 -17.82 -6.42 9.56
N ALA A 86 -19.01 -6.24 9.01
CA ALA A 86 -20.04 -7.28 8.89
C ALA A 86 -19.57 -8.50 8.10
N GLY A 87 -18.69 -8.32 7.10
CA GLY A 87 -18.09 -9.43 6.35
C GLY A 87 -17.34 -10.43 7.25
N PHE A 88 -16.77 -9.97 8.35
CA PHE A 88 -16.09 -10.85 9.31
C PHE A 88 -17.05 -11.64 10.23
N CYS A 89 -18.30 -11.19 10.35
CA CYS A 89 -19.35 -11.87 11.12
C CYS A 89 -20.05 -13.00 10.33
N VAL A 90 -19.97 -12.97 9.00
CA VAL A 90 -20.67 -13.94 8.12
C VAL A 90 -19.71 -14.95 7.47
N GLN A 91 -18.66 -15.34 8.20
CA GLN A 91 -17.67 -16.29 7.69
C GLN A 91 -18.22 -17.73 7.67
N ASP A 92 -18.07 -18.41 6.54
CA ASP A 92 -18.31 -19.85 6.42
C ASP A 92 -17.08 -20.61 6.96
N TYR A 93 -16.92 -20.59 8.29
CA TYR A 93 -15.78 -21.22 8.97
C TYR A 93 -16.27 -22.17 10.07
N PRO A 94 -15.96 -23.49 10.00
CA PRO A 94 -16.48 -24.47 10.96
C PRO A 94 -15.93 -24.34 12.38
N GLY A 95 -14.74 -23.76 12.55
CA GLY A 95 -14.11 -23.58 13.86
C GLY A 95 -14.66 -22.36 14.62
N PRO A 96 -14.43 -22.27 15.94
CA PRO A 96 -14.81 -21.10 16.73
C PRO A 96 -14.08 -19.83 16.26
N VAL A 97 -14.81 -18.72 16.17
CA VAL A 97 -14.27 -17.41 15.75
C VAL A 97 -14.62 -16.37 16.83
N GLN A 98 -13.57 -15.73 17.38
CA GLN A 98 -13.70 -14.54 18.19
C GLN A 98 -13.29 -13.32 17.35
N ILE A 99 -14.02 -12.21 17.45
CA ILE A 99 -13.66 -10.94 16.80
C ILE A 99 -13.42 -9.91 17.89
N VAL A 100 -12.21 -9.36 17.96
CA VAL A 100 -11.83 -8.34 18.93
C VAL A 100 -11.59 -7.03 18.21
N PHE A 101 -12.48 -6.08 18.42
CA PHE A 101 -12.33 -4.69 17.93
C PHE A 101 -11.66 -3.86 18.99
N GLY A 102 -10.77 -2.93 18.58
CA GLY A 102 -10.09 -2.05 19.51
C GLY A 102 -10.09 -0.60 19.09
N VAL A 103 -10.35 0.28 20.04
CA VAL A 103 -10.21 1.72 19.92
C VAL A 103 -9.38 2.28 21.08
N GLU A 104 -8.70 3.40 20.83
CA GLU A 104 -7.86 4.03 21.88
C GLU A 104 -8.62 5.09 22.69
N ASP A 105 -9.68 5.69 22.12
CA ASP A 105 -10.42 6.80 22.70
C ASP A 105 -11.86 6.36 23.01
N HIS A 106 -12.32 6.65 24.24
CA HIS A 106 -13.71 6.43 24.64
C HIS A 106 -14.75 7.25 23.86
N ALA A 107 -14.30 8.31 23.18
CA ALA A 107 -15.13 9.14 22.32
C ALA A 107 -15.00 8.75 20.81
N ASP A 108 -14.33 7.65 20.48
CA ASP A 108 -14.15 7.24 19.10
C ASP A 108 -15.49 6.80 18.47
N PRO A 109 -15.93 7.40 17.35
CA PRO A 109 -17.22 7.07 16.73
C PRO A 109 -17.29 5.62 16.18
N ALA A 110 -16.19 4.89 16.08
CA ALA A 110 -16.21 3.46 15.77
C ALA A 110 -16.91 2.63 16.85
N ILE A 111 -16.99 3.11 18.10
CA ILE A 111 -17.70 2.45 19.21
C ILE A 111 -19.19 2.23 18.84
N ASP A 112 -19.83 3.27 18.33
CA ASP A 112 -21.24 3.19 17.93
C ASP A 112 -21.45 2.19 16.76
N VAL A 113 -20.47 2.13 15.83
CA VAL A 113 -20.53 1.18 14.73
C VAL A 113 -20.40 -0.26 15.22
N VAL A 114 -19.47 -0.53 16.14
CA VAL A 114 -19.30 -1.87 16.74
C VAL A 114 -20.51 -2.24 17.59
N SER A 115 -21.07 -1.30 18.35
CA SER A 115 -22.28 -1.54 19.14
C SER A 115 -23.47 -1.94 18.26
N ARG A 116 -23.63 -1.30 17.10
CA ARG A 116 -24.64 -1.70 16.11
C ARG A 116 -24.34 -3.08 15.53
N LEU A 117 -23.07 -3.37 15.22
CA LEU A 117 -22.66 -4.68 14.69
C LEU A 117 -22.99 -5.81 15.67
N ILE A 118 -22.73 -5.62 16.97
CA ILE A 118 -23.09 -6.59 18.02
C ILE A 118 -24.61 -6.82 18.05
N ALA A 119 -25.40 -5.77 17.89
CA ALA A 119 -26.86 -5.88 17.87
C ALA A 119 -27.40 -6.60 16.60
N GLU A 120 -26.71 -6.42 15.44
CA GLU A 120 -27.06 -7.04 14.16
C GLU A 120 -26.62 -8.53 14.10
N PHE A 121 -25.54 -8.91 14.82
CA PHE A 121 -24.96 -10.24 14.83
C PHE A 121 -24.83 -10.80 16.25
N PRO A 122 -25.95 -11.08 16.96
CA PRO A 122 -25.94 -11.49 18.36
C PRO A 122 -25.30 -12.87 18.61
N ASP A 123 -25.23 -13.73 17.59
CA ASP A 123 -24.61 -15.04 17.68
C ASP A 123 -23.09 -15.02 17.44
N CYS A 124 -22.52 -13.88 17.04
CA CYS A 124 -21.09 -13.73 16.87
C CYS A 124 -20.40 -13.41 18.20
N ASP A 125 -19.27 -14.03 18.44
CA ASP A 125 -18.42 -13.77 19.59
C ASP A 125 -17.61 -12.49 19.34
N ILE A 126 -18.20 -11.33 19.62
CA ILE A 126 -17.63 -10.00 19.39
C ILE A 126 -17.28 -9.35 20.72
N GLU A 127 -16.06 -8.84 20.80
CA GLU A 127 -15.56 -8.07 21.94
C GLU A 127 -15.07 -6.70 21.48
N LEU A 128 -15.38 -5.66 22.26
CA LEU A 128 -14.90 -4.28 22.03
C LEU A 128 -13.97 -3.86 23.17
N VAL A 129 -12.72 -3.65 22.84
CA VAL A 129 -11.68 -3.17 23.78
C VAL A 129 -11.50 -1.66 23.58
N VAL A 130 -11.71 -0.89 24.64
CA VAL A 130 -11.42 0.54 24.69
C VAL A 130 -10.23 0.73 25.62
N ASN A 131 -9.04 0.97 25.06
CA ASN A 131 -7.82 1.08 25.85
C ASN A 131 -6.87 2.15 25.27
N SER A 132 -6.65 3.21 26.05
CA SER A 132 -5.82 4.35 25.67
C SER A 132 -4.32 4.15 25.93
N TYR A 133 -3.93 3.00 26.49
CA TYR A 133 -2.52 2.74 26.79
C TYR A 133 -1.70 2.61 25.51
N SER A 134 -0.64 3.41 25.41
CA SER A 134 0.27 3.43 24.27
C SER A 134 1.57 2.72 24.61
N HIS A 135 1.92 1.71 23.85
CA HIS A 135 3.13 0.90 24.02
C HIS A 135 4.33 1.47 23.25
N GLY A 136 4.09 2.37 22.27
CA GLY A 136 5.13 2.97 21.42
C GLY A 136 4.55 3.99 20.45
N THR A 137 5.33 4.37 19.44
CA THR A 137 4.99 5.45 18.50
C THR A 137 3.96 5.02 17.43
N ASN A 138 3.93 3.74 17.05
CA ASN A 138 2.92 3.22 16.13
C ASN A 138 1.64 2.86 16.89
N ARG A 139 0.64 3.74 16.78
CA ARG A 139 -0.63 3.59 17.51
C ARG A 139 -1.45 2.37 17.06
N LYS A 140 -1.37 1.99 15.78
CA LYS A 140 -2.02 0.75 15.30
C LYS A 140 -1.46 -0.45 16.03
N VAL A 141 -0.14 -0.55 16.15
CA VAL A 141 0.53 -1.65 16.85
C VAL A 141 0.26 -1.58 18.36
N SER A 142 0.26 -0.38 18.95
CA SER A 142 -0.13 -0.22 20.36
C SER A 142 -1.56 -0.76 20.61
N ASN A 143 -2.50 -0.45 19.75
CA ASN A 143 -3.86 -1.00 19.81
C ASN A 143 -3.85 -2.53 19.61
N LEU A 144 -3.08 -3.07 18.65
CA LEU A 144 -2.94 -4.53 18.47
C LEU A 144 -2.39 -5.25 19.70
N ILE A 145 -1.45 -4.64 20.45
CA ILE A 145 -0.95 -5.20 21.71
C ILE A 145 -2.09 -5.29 22.74
N ASN A 146 -2.89 -4.23 22.86
CA ASN A 146 -4.05 -4.22 23.77
C ASN A 146 -5.08 -5.30 23.36
N LEU A 147 -5.37 -5.45 22.06
CA LEU A 147 -6.28 -6.47 21.54
C LEU A 147 -5.77 -7.90 21.75
N ALA A 148 -4.47 -8.11 21.56
CA ALA A 148 -3.87 -9.42 21.68
C ALA A 148 -3.95 -9.98 23.12
N ALA A 149 -4.07 -9.12 24.13
CA ALA A 149 -4.29 -9.54 25.52
C ALA A 149 -5.64 -10.21 25.73
N GLU A 150 -6.66 -9.82 24.95
CA GLU A 150 -8.02 -10.38 25.01
C GLU A 150 -8.23 -11.54 24.04
N ALA A 151 -7.23 -11.85 23.20
CA ALA A 151 -7.31 -12.94 22.23
C ALA A 151 -7.31 -14.30 22.93
N ARG A 152 -8.36 -15.10 22.75
CA ARG A 152 -8.52 -16.41 23.40
C ARG A 152 -7.92 -17.56 22.61
N HIS A 153 -7.84 -17.45 21.28
CA HIS A 153 -7.46 -18.54 20.38
C HIS A 153 -6.00 -18.47 19.95
N ASP A 154 -5.43 -19.62 19.52
CA ASP A 154 -4.03 -19.73 19.11
C ASP A 154 -3.77 -19.08 17.74
N VAL A 155 -4.69 -19.18 16.80
CA VAL A 155 -4.56 -18.54 15.49
C VAL A 155 -5.07 -17.10 15.59
N LEU A 156 -4.19 -16.14 15.28
CA LEU A 156 -4.50 -14.72 15.23
C LEU A 156 -4.61 -14.27 13.77
N VAL A 157 -5.64 -13.50 13.47
CA VAL A 157 -5.86 -12.88 12.16
C VAL A 157 -5.96 -11.36 12.34
N LEU A 158 -4.96 -10.63 11.89
CA LEU A 158 -4.97 -9.17 11.84
C LEU A 158 -5.55 -8.73 10.51
N SER A 159 -6.41 -7.73 10.52
CA SER A 159 -6.90 -7.09 9.29
C SER A 159 -7.28 -5.64 9.54
N ASP A 160 -6.92 -4.77 8.60
CA ASP A 160 -7.23 -3.33 8.66
C ASP A 160 -8.75 -3.08 8.55
N SER A 161 -9.22 -1.91 9.03
CA SER A 161 -10.66 -1.55 9.09
C SER A 161 -11.33 -1.39 7.74
N ASP A 162 -10.54 -1.08 6.71
CA ASP A 162 -10.96 -0.82 5.34
C ASP A 162 -10.96 -2.08 4.44
N ILE A 163 -10.77 -3.26 5.02
CA ILE A 163 -10.76 -4.52 4.30
C ILE A 163 -12.13 -5.19 4.32
N ILE A 164 -12.56 -5.59 3.11
CA ILE A 164 -13.80 -6.32 2.84
C ILE A 164 -13.41 -7.75 2.47
N VAL A 165 -14.10 -8.71 3.04
CA VAL A 165 -13.79 -10.14 2.89
C VAL A 165 -15.02 -10.93 2.44
N ASP A 166 -14.79 -11.98 1.66
CA ASP A 166 -15.79 -12.95 1.25
C ASP A 166 -16.03 -14.00 2.37
N PRO A 167 -17.15 -14.74 2.38
CA PRO A 167 -17.46 -15.71 3.41
C PRO A 167 -16.44 -16.85 3.58
N ASP A 168 -15.67 -17.18 2.56
CA ASP A 168 -14.64 -18.23 2.58
C ASP A 168 -13.24 -17.72 2.98
N TYR A 169 -13.13 -16.44 3.35
CA TYR A 169 -11.85 -15.79 3.67
C TYR A 169 -11.07 -16.55 4.75
N LEU A 170 -11.67 -16.86 5.89
CA LEU A 170 -10.97 -17.56 6.99
C LEU A 170 -10.45 -18.94 6.57
N LYS A 171 -11.23 -19.72 5.82
CA LYS A 171 -10.78 -21.02 5.29
C LYS A 171 -9.52 -20.90 4.47
N ASN A 172 -9.47 -19.86 3.63
CA ASN A 172 -8.41 -19.65 2.65
C ASN A 172 -7.12 -19.09 3.26
N ILE A 173 -7.20 -18.36 4.39
CA ILE A 173 -6.00 -17.81 5.05
C ILE A 173 -5.43 -18.72 6.13
N VAL A 174 -6.28 -19.53 6.76
CA VAL A 174 -5.85 -20.45 7.84
C VAL A 174 -5.20 -21.70 7.26
N GLY A 175 -5.75 -22.26 6.17
CA GLY A 175 -5.23 -23.48 5.56
C GLY A 175 -3.72 -23.46 5.27
N PRO A 176 -3.15 -22.42 4.66
CA PRO A 176 -1.72 -22.36 4.41
C PRO A 176 -0.83 -22.35 5.66
N LEU A 177 -1.35 -22.05 6.86
CA LEU A 177 -0.59 -22.12 8.12
C LEU A 177 -0.26 -23.57 8.52
N ASP A 178 -0.94 -24.57 7.97
CA ASP A 178 -0.68 -25.98 8.24
C ASP A 178 0.47 -26.53 7.38
N ALA A 179 0.93 -25.77 6.38
CA ALA A 179 2.05 -26.18 5.55
C ALA A 179 3.37 -26.09 6.34
N PRO A 180 4.25 -27.12 6.21
CA PRO A 180 5.51 -27.14 6.92
C PRO A 180 6.36 -25.88 6.69
N GLY A 181 6.81 -25.27 7.77
CA GLY A 181 7.69 -24.10 7.73
C GLY A 181 6.97 -22.77 7.43
N VAL A 182 5.64 -22.74 7.29
CA VAL A 182 4.88 -21.49 7.18
C VAL A 182 4.63 -20.92 8.57
N GLY A 183 5.14 -19.72 8.81
CA GLY A 183 4.95 -18.99 10.07
C GLY A 183 3.91 -17.89 9.98
N LEU A 184 3.64 -17.36 8.77
CA LEU A 184 2.72 -16.28 8.57
C LEU A 184 2.08 -16.39 7.19
N VAL A 185 0.80 -16.01 7.11
CA VAL A 185 0.05 -15.89 5.85
C VAL A 185 -0.37 -14.43 5.67
N THR A 186 -0.22 -13.89 4.47
CA THR A 186 -0.72 -12.56 4.08
C THR A 186 -1.40 -12.65 2.72
N CYS A 187 -2.31 -11.72 2.42
CA CYS A 187 -3.07 -11.72 1.17
C CYS A 187 -2.79 -10.48 0.34
N LEU A 188 -2.88 -10.62 -0.98
CA LEU A 188 -3.02 -9.49 -1.89
C LEU A 188 -4.41 -8.85 -1.72
N TYR A 189 -4.51 -7.61 -2.16
CA TYR A 189 -5.80 -6.91 -2.17
C TYR A 189 -6.02 -6.19 -3.50
N ARG A 190 -7.29 -6.11 -3.89
CA ARG A 190 -7.81 -5.29 -4.99
C ARG A 190 -8.67 -4.17 -4.44
N SER A 191 -9.05 -3.23 -5.27
CA SER A 191 -9.85 -2.10 -4.84
C SER A 191 -11.35 -2.39 -4.81
N ALA A 192 -12.04 -1.78 -3.83
CA ALA A 192 -13.49 -1.56 -3.83
C ALA A 192 -13.75 -0.05 -3.79
N ALA A 193 -13.99 0.55 -4.97
CA ALA A 193 -14.14 1.99 -5.08
C ALA A 193 -15.54 2.45 -4.71
N ALA A 194 -15.66 3.41 -3.79
CA ALA A 194 -16.87 4.19 -3.61
C ALA A 194 -17.19 5.03 -4.87
N PRO A 195 -18.43 5.51 -5.05
CA PRO A 195 -18.75 6.42 -6.14
C PRO A 195 -17.92 7.71 -6.10
N GLY A 196 -17.43 8.17 -7.25
CA GLY A 196 -16.68 9.42 -7.37
C GLY A 196 -15.37 9.30 -8.12
N LEU A 197 -14.78 10.44 -8.47
CA LEU A 197 -13.52 10.50 -9.22
C LEU A 197 -12.33 10.04 -8.35
N TRP A 198 -12.21 10.55 -7.14
CA TRP A 198 -11.06 10.29 -6.26
C TRP A 198 -10.99 8.84 -5.79
N PRO A 199 -12.11 8.20 -5.36
CA PRO A 199 -12.11 6.75 -5.09
C PRO A 199 -11.72 5.91 -6.29
N ARG A 200 -12.16 6.27 -7.51
CA ARG A 200 -11.79 5.55 -8.75
C ARG A 200 -10.32 5.72 -9.09
N LEU A 201 -9.73 6.91 -8.86
CA LEU A 201 -8.30 7.10 -9.05
C LEU A 201 -7.47 6.33 -8.02
N ALA A 202 -7.92 6.26 -6.75
CA ALA A 202 -7.32 5.40 -5.73
C ALA A 202 -7.38 3.91 -6.13
N ALA A 203 -8.55 3.47 -6.59
CA ALA A 203 -8.75 2.11 -7.08
C ALA A 203 -7.80 1.76 -8.24
N ALA A 204 -7.68 2.66 -9.22
CA ALA A 204 -6.76 2.45 -10.33
C ALA A 204 -5.28 2.40 -9.90
N ALA A 205 -4.91 3.09 -8.80
CA ALA A 205 -3.57 2.97 -8.22
C ALA A 205 -3.33 1.57 -7.65
N ILE A 206 -4.28 1.02 -6.92
CA ILE A 206 -4.19 -0.33 -6.35
C ILE A 206 -4.18 -1.36 -7.47
N ASP A 207 -5.19 -1.33 -8.34
CA ASP A 207 -5.45 -2.39 -9.30
C ASP A 207 -4.44 -2.41 -10.46
N HIS A 208 -4.02 -1.22 -10.94
CA HIS A 208 -3.25 -1.11 -12.19
C HIS A 208 -1.80 -0.60 -12.01
N HIS A 209 -1.38 -0.24 -10.76
CA HIS A 209 0.01 0.09 -10.45
C HIS A 209 0.59 -0.80 -9.36
N PHE A 210 -0.04 -0.83 -8.18
CA PHE A 210 0.44 -1.61 -7.05
C PHE A 210 0.38 -3.12 -7.32
N LEU A 211 -0.80 -3.65 -7.62
CA LEU A 211 -1.02 -5.09 -7.77
C LEU A 211 -0.12 -5.73 -8.85
N PRO A 212 -0.01 -5.18 -10.09
CA PRO A 212 0.91 -5.74 -11.08
C PRO A 212 2.38 -5.65 -10.67
N SER A 213 2.78 -4.60 -9.94
CA SER A 213 4.16 -4.45 -9.44
C SER A 213 4.50 -5.52 -8.40
N VAL A 214 3.56 -5.82 -7.51
CA VAL A 214 3.72 -6.89 -6.51
C VAL A 214 3.78 -8.25 -7.18
N LEU A 215 2.85 -8.57 -8.10
CA LEU A 215 2.83 -9.85 -8.81
C LEU A 215 4.11 -10.08 -9.63
N PHE A 216 4.60 -9.03 -10.30
CA PHE A 216 5.86 -9.07 -11.02
C PHE A 216 7.05 -9.30 -10.08
N GLY A 217 7.11 -8.53 -8.99
CA GLY A 217 8.18 -8.64 -7.99
C GLY A 217 8.21 -10.00 -7.28
N LEU A 218 7.04 -10.57 -6.94
CA LEU A 218 6.91 -11.90 -6.36
C LEU A 218 7.43 -12.98 -7.33
N LYS A 219 7.00 -12.92 -8.58
CA LYS A 219 7.39 -13.93 -9.58
C LYS A 219 8.89 -13.95 -9.87
N LEU A 220 9.54 -12.79 -9.80
CA LEU A 220 10.98 -12.65 -10.00
C LEU A 220 11.79 -12.79 -8.70
N GLY A 221 11.14 -13.00 -7.55
CA GLY A 221 11.83 -13.04 -6.25
C GLY A 221 12.41 -11.71 -5.79
N LEU A 222 12.01 -10.60 -6.41
CA LEU A 222 12.47 -9.24 -6.09
C LEU A 222 11.70 -8.61 -4.93
N ALA A 223 10.48 -9.09 -4.66
CA ALA A 223 9.63 -8.60 -3.58
C ALA A 223 9.34 -9.71 -2.57
N LYS A 224 9.40 -9.35 -1.29
CA LYS A 224 9.04 -10.22 -0.16
C LYS A 224 8.00 -9.49 0.70
N PRO A 225 6.80 -9.24 0.18
CA PRO A 225 5.81 -8.43 0.88
C PRO A 225 5.23 -9.16 2.09
N CYS A 226 4.65 -8.36 2.98
CA CYS A 226 3.67 -8.72 3.97
C CYS A 226 2.73 -7.53 4.09
N PHE A 227 1.43 -7.74 4.03
CA PHE A 227 0.43 -6.68 3.92
C PHE A 227 -0.48 -6.65 5.13
N GLY A 228 -0.71 -5.46 5.69
CA GLY A 228 -1.63 -5.22 6.79
C GLY A 228 -3.09 -5.48 6.48
N SER A 229 -3.45 -5.64 5.20
CA SER A 229 -4.78 -6.08 4.77
C SER A 229 -5.17 -7.41 5.41
N THR A 230 -4.22 -8.34 5.52
CA THR A 230 -4.38 -9.62 6.20
C THR A 230 -3.04 -10.15 6.67
N ILE A 231 -2.95 -10.48 7.94
CA ILE A 231 -1.84 -11.22 8.53
C ILE A 231 -2.43 -12.31 9.42
N ALA A 232 -2.24 -13.58 9.06
CA ALA A 232 -2.61 -14.72 9.90
C ALA A 232 -1.35 -15.43 10.40
N LEU A 233 -1.28 -15.71 11.71
CA LEU A 233 -0.15 -16.40 12.33
C LEU A 233 -0.59 -17.09 13.64
N ARG A 234 0.22 -18.02 14.13
CA ARG A 234 -0.01 -18.63 15.44
C ARG A 234 0.61 -17.79 16.55
N LYS A 235 0.03 -17.82 17.77
CA LYS A 235 0.61 -17.17 18.95
C LYS A 235 2.04 -17.62 19.21
N THR A 236 2.35 -18.88 18.94
CA THR A 236 3.72 -19.42 19.06
C THR A 236 4.70 -18.73 18.12
N THR A 237 4.31 -18.49 16.86
CA THR A 237 5.12 -17.73 15.90
C THR A 237 5.27 -16.28 16.36
N LEU A 238 4.19 -15.63 16.81
CA LEU A 238 4.24 -14.27 17.32
C LEU A 238 5.17 -14.16 18.53
N ALA A 239 5.11 -15.10 19.48
CA ALA A 239 6.01 -15.13 20.63
C ALA A 239 7.48 -15.32 20.21
N MET A 240 7.74 -16.20 19.23
CA MET A 240 9.09 -16.46 18.70
C MET A 240 9.75 -15.19 18.15
N ILE A 241 8.99 -14.29 17.55
CA ILE A 241 9.49 -13.04 16.97
C ILE A 241 9.43 -11.84 17.95
N GLY A 242 9.14 -12.07 19.23
CA GLY A 242 9.12 -11.04 20.28
C GLY A 242 7.79 -10.32 20.45
N GLY A 243 6.70 -10.86 19.89
CA GLY A 243 5.37 -10.27 19.98
C GLY A 243 5.21 -9.01 19.15
N PHE A 244 4.06 -8.35 19.25
CA PHE A 244 3.84 -7.07 18.60
C PHE A 244 4.72 -5.93 19.15
N HIS A 245 5.26 -6.07 20.35
CA HIS A 245 6.19 -5.10 20.93
C HIS A 245 7.44 -4.92 20.07
N SER A 246 7.88 -5.95 19.35
CA SER A 246 9.06 -5.89 18.48
C SER A 246 8.91 -4.93 17.29
N VAL A 247 7.69 -4.55 16.94
CA VAL A 247 7.39 -3.66 15.79
C VAL A 247 6.62 -2.40 16.20
N VAL A 248 6.52 -2.10 17.51
CA VAL A 248 5.69 -1.03 18.05
C VAL A 248 6.11 0.38 17.61
N ASP A 249 7.34 0.55 17.15
CA ASP A 249 7.87 1.82 16.64
C ASP A 249 8.13 1.80 15.13
N GLN A 250 7.84 0.69 14.46
CA GLN A 250 8.09 0.56 13.01
C GLN A 250 7.01 1.28 12.19
N LEU A 251 7.45 1.99 11.13
CA LEU A 251 6.54 2.63 10.17
C LEU A 251 5.71 1.60 9.38
N ALA A 252 6.39 0.56 8.89
CA ALA A 252 5.80 -0.55 8.13
C ALA A 252 5.75 -1.79 9.02
N ASP A 253 4.82 -1.79 9.98
CA ASP A 253 4.64 -2.85 10.97
C ASP A 253 4.40 -4.23 10.32
N ASP A 254 3.61 -4.27 9.28
CA ASP A 254 3.29 -5.46 8.51
C ASP A 254 4.52 -6.06 7.81
N TYR A 255 5.27 -5.23 7.08
CA TYR A 255 6.52 -5.67 6.46
C TYR A 255 7.54 -6.15 7.49
N ALA A 256 7.68 -5.42 8.61
CA ALA A 256 8.59 -5.76 9.68
C ALA A 256 8.24 -7.12 10.31
N LEU A 257 6.96 -7.40 10.59
CA LEU A 257 6.50 -8.71 11.06
C LEU A 257 6.88 -9.82 10.07
N GLY A 258 6.64 -9.61 8.78
CA GLY A 258 7.01 -10.57 7.74
C GLY A 258 8.53 -10.84 7.70
N GLU A 259 9.35 -9.80 7.83
CA GLU A 259 10.81 -9.94 7.88
C GLU A 259 11.28 -10.67 9.14
N MET A 260 10.69 -10.43 10.29
CA MET A 260 11.02 -11.13 11.53
C MET A 260 10.69 -12.63 11.45
N VAL A 261 9.56 -12.98 10.86
CA VAL A 261 9.17 -14.38 10.60
C VAL A 261 10.19 -15.06 9.69
N ARG A 262 10.63 -14.38 8.60
CA ARG A 262 11.65 -14.92 7.70
C ARG A 262 13.01 -15.07 8.38
N ARG A 263 13.42 -14.11 9.23
CA ARG A 263 14.65 -14.20 10.03
C ARG A 263 14.62 -15.32 11.06
N ALA A 264 13.44 -15.69 11.54
CA ALA A 264 13.25 -16.86 12.40
C ALA A 264 13.28 -18.20 11.64
N GLY A 265 13.57 -18.18 10.32
CA GLY A 265 13.67 -19.38 9.49
C GLY A 265 12.33 -19.91 8.99
N LEU A 266 11.25 -19.14 9.13
CA LEU A 266 9.92 -19.50 8.67
C LEU A 266 9.54 -18.77 7.38
N ASN A 267 8.58 -19.33 6.65
CA ASN A 267 8.07 -18.76 5.41
C ASN A 267 6.86 -17.85 5.63
N VAL A 268 6.74 -16.83 4.80
CA VAL A 268 5.53 -16.02 4.65
C VAL A 268 4.81 -16.52 3.40
N ALA A 269 3.64 -17.11 3.57
CA ALA A 269 2.83 -17.62 2.47
C ALA A 269 1.88 -16.54 1.94
N ILE A 270 1.68 -16.51 0.63
CA ILE A 270 0.74 -15.61 -0.06
C ILE A 270 -0.16 -16.48 -0.94
N PRO A 271 -1.34 -16.89 -0.45
CA PRO A 271 -2.29 -17.66 -1.22
C PRO A 271 -2.85 -16.83 -2.40
N SER A 272 -3.47 -17.50 -3.37
CA SER A 272 -4.13 -16.82 -4.50
C SER A 272 -5.45 -16.13 -4.11
N LEU A 273 -5.71 -15.96 -2.82
CA LEU A 273 -6.80 -15.15 -2.30
C LEU A 273 -6.48 -13.66 -2.44
N ILE A 274 -7.46 -12.90 -2.92
CA ILE A 274 -7.38 -11.44 -3.05
C ILE A 274 -8.57 -10.84 -2.31
N VAL A 275 -8.30 -10.10 -1.23
CA VAL A 275 -9.32 -9.36 -0.47
C VAL A 275 -9.60 -8.00 -1.11
N GLU A 276 -10.67 -7.31 -0.70
CA GLU A 276 -10.98 -5.98 -1.21
C GLU A 276 -10.58 -4.89 -0.22
N HIS A 277 -9.99 -3.80 -0.71
CA HIS A 277 -9.65 -2.61 0.04
C HIS A 277 -10.61 -1.47 -0.33
N ALA A 278 -11.34 -0.95 0.63
CA ALA A 278 -12.31 0.12 0.43
C ALA A 278 -11.61 1.45 0.10
N CYS A 279 -11.89 2.01 -1.07
CA CYS A 279 -11.38 3.31 -1.50
C CYS A 279 -12.45 4.37 -1.31
N THR A 280 -12.31 5.24 -0.28
CA THR A 280 -13.33 6.21 0.14
C THR A 280 -12.87 7.67 0.11
N HIS A 281 -11.75 7.96 -0.56
CA HIS A 281 -11.14 9.29 -0.63
C HIS A 281 -12.13 10.33 -1.19
N ARG A 282 -12.28 11.47 -0.50
CA ARG A 282 -13.24 12.52 -0.89
C ARG A 282 -12.61 13.63 -1.71
N THR A 283 -11.31 13.87 -1.58
CA THR A 283 -10.62 14.98 -2.24
C THR A 283 -9.29 14.53 -2.86
N ALA A 284 -8.79 15.33 -3.82
CA ALA A 284 -7.44 15.17 -4.39
C ALA A 284 -6.35 15.20 -3.32
N ARG A 285 -6.52 16.07 -2.33
CA ARG A 285 -5.56 16.24 -1.24
C ARG A 285 -5.46 14.99 -0.38
N ASP A 286 -6.60 14.41 0.01
CA ASP A 286 -6.65 13.20 0.82
C ASP A 286 -5.97 12.04 0.08
N LEU A 287 -6.30 11.87 -1.21
CA LEU A 287 -5.69 10.85 -2.06
C LEU A 287 -4.17 11.04 -2.17
N PHE A 288 -3.72 12.26 -2.49
CA PHE A 288 -2.30 12.55 -2.65
C PHE A 288 -1.50 12.31 -1.35
N HIS A 289 -2.00 12.77 -0.20
CA HIS A 289 -1.34 12.56 1.09
C HIS A 289 -1.29 11.07 1.48
N HIS A 290 -2.36 10.34 1.22
CA HIS A 290 -2.42 8.90 1.46
C HIS A 290 -1.37 8.17 0.61
N GLU A 291 -1.36 8.40 -0.70
CA GLU A 291 -0.43 7.76 -1.62
C GLU A 291 1.03 8.19 -1.36
N LEU A 292 1.26 9.44 -1.02
CA LEU A 292 2.58 9.93 -0.66
C LEU A 292 3.12 9.24 0.61
N ARG A 293 2.26 8.99 1.59
CA ARG A 293 2.62 8.19 2.78
C ARG A 293 3.03 6.79 2.37
N TRP A 294 2.25 6.10 1.54
CA TRP A 294 2.58 4.75 1.04
C TRP A 294 3.88 4.74 0.24
N ALA A 295 4.04 5.66 -0.70
CA ALA A 295 5.26 5.78 -1.52
C ALA A 295 6.51 6.00 -0.65
N ARG A 296 6.44 6.88 0.36
CA ARG A 296 7.51 7.08 1.33
C ARG A 296 7.79 5.82 2.15
N THR A 297 6.76 5.13 2.63
CA THR A 297 6.91 3.87 3.37
C THR A 297 7.66 2.83 2.53
N ILE A 298 7.22 2.59 1.29
CA ILE A 298 7.87 1.63 0.39
C ILE A 298 9.33 2.04 0.11
N ARG A 299 9.59 3.34 -0.12
CA ARG A 299 10.93 3.86 -0.35
C ARG A 299 11.86 3.65 0.86
N PHE A 300 11.36 3.81 2.08
CA PHE A 300 12.15 3.58 3.29
C PHE A 300 12.42 2.10 3.51
N VAL A 301 11.46 1.24 3.23
CA VAL A 301 11.58 -0.22 3.38
C VAL A 301 12.53 -0.81 2.33
N ASN A 302 12.43 -0.39 1.07
CA ASN A 302 13.23 -0.91 -0.05
C ASN A 302 13.57 0.21 -1.05
N ALA A 303 14.58 1.00 -0.75
CA ALA A 303 14.96 2.17 -1.55
C ALA A 303 15.35 1.80 -2.99
N LEU A 304 16.14 0.73 -3.18
CA LEU A 304 16.57 0.31 -4.53
C LEU A 304 15.41 -0.22 -5.36
N GLY A 305 14.55 -1.06 -4.76
CA GLY A 305 13.35 -1.55 -5.42
C GLY A 305 12.40 -0.41 -5.78
N PHE A 306 12.23 0.58 -4.89
CA PHE A 306 11.41 1.75 -5.16
C PHE A 306 11.97 2.61 -6.30
N ILE A 307 13.27 2.91 -6.32
CA ILE A 307 13.91 3.62 -7.44
C ILE A 307 13.73 2.84 -8.74
N GLY A 308 13.96 1.52 -8.72
CA GLY A 308 13.78 0.65 -9.88
C GLY A 308 12.34 0.65 -10.40
N SER A 309 11.34 0.83 -9.52
CA SER A 309 9.93 0.95 -9.93
C SER A 309 9.63 2.20 -10.76
N GLY A 310 10.53 3.18 -10.80
CA GLY A 310 10.38 4.39 -11.63
C GLY A 310 10.12 4.08 -13.12
N VAL A 311 10.65 2.98 -13.63
CA VAL A 311 10.40 2.56 -15.03
C VAL A 311 8.93 2.18 -15.30
N THR A 312 8.16 1.86 -14.26
CA THR A 312 6.73 1.52 -14.41
C THR A 312 5.87 2.71 -14.86
N HIS A 313 6.40 3.94 -14.77
CA HIS A 313 5.74 5.16 -15.24
C HIS A 313 6.00 5.41 -16.73
N ALA A 314 5.80 4.40 -17.59
CA ALA A 314 6.14 4.43 -19.02
C ALA A 314 5.55 5.64 -19.76
N PHE A 315 4.25 5.92 -19.58
CA PHE A 315 3.59 7.05 -20.26
C PHE A 315 4.13 8.42 -19.83
N PRO A 316 4.22 8.77 -18.53
CA PRO A 316 4.83 10.03 -18.09
C PRO A 316 6.28 10.20 -18.55
N LEU A 317 7.07 9.14 -18.55
CA LEU A 317 8.46 9.17 -19.02
C LEU A 317 8.56 9.42 -20.52
N ALA A 318 7.72 8.75 -21.33
CA ALA A 318 7.65 9.00 -22.77
C ALA A 318 7.23 10.45 -23.08
N LEU A 319 6.25 10.97 -22.34
CA LEU A 319 5.80 12.36 -22.48
C LEU A 319 6.91 13.34 -22.11
N LEU A 320 7.63 13.11 -21.00
CA LEU A 320 8.77 13.91 -20.59
C LEU A 320 9.88 13.89 -21.65
N GLY A 321 10.19 12.73 -22.22
CA GLY A 321 11.14 12.58 -23.31
C GLY A 321 10.76 13.44 -24.54
N THR A 322 9.47 13.50 -24.88
CA THR A 322 8.96 14.35 -25.97
C THR A 322 9.08 15.84 -25.62
N VAL A 323 8.80 16.23 -24.39
CA VAL A 323 8.92 17.64 -23.94
C VAL A 323 10.38 18.09 -23.98
N LEU A 324 11.32 17.24 -23.56
CA LEU A 324 12.75 17.57 -23.52
C LEU A 324 13.42 17.57 -24.92
N GLY A 325 13.06 16.60 -25.76
CA GLY A 325 13.70 16.42 -27.09
C GLY A 325 12.92 17.01 -28.28
N GLY A 326 11.76 17.62 -28.02
CA GLY A 326 10.83 18.07 -29.05
C GLY A 326 10.08 16.91 -29.73
N ILE A 327 9.18 17.25 -30.67
CA ILE A 327 8.42 16.27 -31.44
C ILE A 327 9.31 15.63 -32.48
N THR A 328 9.63 14.36 -32.30
CA THR A 328 10.49 13.55 -33.18
C THR A 328 9.75 12.24 -33.51
N PRO A 329 10.24 11.43 -34.48
CA PRO A 329 9.68 10.09 -34.69
C PRO A 329 9.66 9.21 -33.43
N ALA A 330 10.59 9.43 -32.48
CA ALA A 330 10.61 8.73 -31.20
C ALA A 330 9.39 9.04 -30.32
N SER A 331 8.68 10.15 -30.56
CA SER A 331 7.43 10.49 -29.84
C SER A 331 6.32 9.46 -30.06
N ILE A 332 6.44 8.55 -31.02
CA ILE A 332 5.55 7.37 -31.19
C ILE A 332 5.53 6.50 -29.91
N ILE A 333 6.61 6.55 -29.10
CA ILE A 333 6.71 5.81 -27.82
C ILE A 333 5.62 6.24 -26.84
N VAL A 334 5.11 7.47 -26.91
CA VAL A 334 3.98 7.95 -26.10
C VAL A 334 2.73 7.12 -26.39
N ILE A 335 2.43 6.90 -27.66
CA ILE A 335 1.28 6.10 -28.11
C ILE A 335 1.49 4.64 -27.72
N ALA A 336 2.70 4.11 -27.90
CA ALA A 336 3.04 2.74 -27.52
C ALA A 336 2.90 2.53 -25.99
N ALA A 337 3.34 3.49 -25.18
CA ALA A 337 3.20 3.43 -23.72
C ALA A 337 1.72 3.42 -23.30
N LEU A 338 0.88 4.29 -23.88
CA LEU A 338 -0.57 4.27 -23.64
C LEU A 338 -1.20 2.94 -24.04
N ALA A 339 -0.82 2.39 -25.20
CA ALA A 339 -1.32 1.11 -25.65
C ALA A 339 -0.92 -0.04 -24.70
N CYS A 340 0.34 -0.08 -24.25
CA CYS A 340 0.82 -1.07 -23.27
C CYS A 340 0.09 -0.95 -21.93
N ARG A 341 -0.16 0.27 -21.45
CA ARG A 341 -0.94 0.52 -20.22
C ARG A 341 -2.38 0.04 -20.36
N PHE A 342 -3.02 0.32 -21.48
CA PHE A 342 -4.36 -0.18 -21.78
C PHE A 342 -4.40 -1.72 -21.86
N CYS A 343 -3.42 -2.33 -22.51
CA CYS A 343 -3.27 -3.78 -22.56
C CYS A 343 -3.09 -4.38 -21.17
N LEU A 344 -2.27 -3.77 -20.31
CA LEU A 344 -2.08 -4.19 -18.91
C LEU A 344 -3.42 -4.13 -18.16
N GLN A 345 -4.12 -2.99 -18.21
CA GLN A 345 -5.42 -2.82 -17.57
C GLN A 345 -6.39 -3.93 -18.00
N MET A 346 -6.58 -4.13 -19.32
CA MET A 346 -7.46 -5.18 -19.83
C MET A 346 -7.07 -6.59 -19.38
N GLN A 347 -5.78 -6.87 -19.26
CA GLN A 347 -5.30 -8.18 -18.83
C GLN A 347 -5.57 -8.42 -17.37
N LEU A 348 -5.35 -7.41 -16.52
CA LEU A 348 -5.61 -7.47 -15.08
C LEU A 348 -7.11 -7.56 -14.78
N ASP A 349 -7.93 -6.72 -15.42
CA ASP A 349 -9.38 -6.73 -15.25
C ASP A 349 -9.96 -8.12 -15.56
N ARG A 350 -9.48 -8.76 -16.64
CA ARG A 350 -9.91 -10.10 -17.01
C ARG A 350 -9.36 -11.21 -16.11
N ALA A 351 -8.10 -11.11 -15.72
CA ALA A 351 -7.44 -12.17 -14.95
C ALA A 351 -7.91 -12.18 -13.48
N LEU A 352 -8.13 -11.02 -12.89
CA LEU A 352 -8.40 -10.84 -11.47
C LEU A 352 -9.86 -10.48 -11.17
N GLY A 353 -10.72 -10.44 -12.20
CA GLY A 353 -12.12 -10.07 -12.04
C GLY A 353 -12.32 -8.65 -11.50
N LEU A 354 -11.41 -7.72 -11.89
CA LEU A 354 -11.48 -6.35 -11.40
C LEU A 354 -12.67 -5.62 -12.03
N ARG A 355 -13.25 -4.69 -11.27
CA ARG A 355 -14.29 -3.79 -11.80
C ARG A 355 -13.60 -2.77 -12.69
N SER A 356 -13.84 -2.86 -14.01
CA SER A 356 -13.17 -2.01 -14.99
C SER A 356 -13.35 -0.53 -14.67
N ASN A 357 -12.25 0.15 -14.37
CA ASN A 357 -12.22 1.60 -14.37
C ASN A 357 -12.24 2.12 -15.82
N PRO A 358 -12.89 3.26 -16.12
CA PRO A 358 -12.86 3.83 -17.44
C PRO A 358 -11.42 4.03 -17.92
N PHE A 359 -11.10 3.54 -19.12
CA PHE A 359 -9.72 3.56 -19.67
C PHE A 359 -9.14 4.97 -19.78
N TRP A 360 -9.98 6.01 -19.95
CA TRP A 360 -9.54 7.41 -20.02
C TRP A 360 -8.99 7.94 -18.69
N LEU A 361 -9.28 7.29 -17.56
CA LEU A 361 -8.64 7.61 -16.27
C LEU A 361 -7.18 7.17 -16.21
N GLY A 362 -6.77 6.20 -17.03
CA GLY A 362 -5.42 5.65 -17.03
C GLY A 362 -4.31 6.70 -17.19
N PRO A 363 -4.34 7.56 -18.23
CA PRO A 363 -3.33 8.61 -18.40
C PRO A 363 -3.26 9.58 -17.22
N LEU A 364 -4.41 10.00 -16.69
CA LEU A 364 -4.46 10.88 -15.51
C LEU A 364 -3.88 10.17 -14.28
N ARG A 365 -4.21 8.90 -14.10
CA ARG A 365 -3.67 8.09 -13.02
C ARG A 365 -2.16 7.91 -13.12
N ASP A 366 -1.64 7.67 -14.30
CA ASP A 366 -0.20 7.50 -14.54
C ASP A 366 0.58 8.78 -14.21
N LEU A 367 0.06 9.93 -14.61
CA LEU A 367 0.65 11.24 -14.25
C LEU A 367 0.63 11.49 -12.74
N LEU A 368 -0.48 11.19 -12.06
CA LEU A 368 -0.58 11.34 -10.61
C LEU A 368 0.36 10.37 -9.88
N SER A 369 0.46 9.11 -10.30
CA SER A 369 1.40 8.14 -9.74
C SER A 369 2.84 8.58 -9.89
N CYS A 370 3.20 9.12 -11.06
CA CYS A 370 4.52 9.65 -11.34
C CYS A 370 4.82 10.88 -10.45
N ALA A 371 3.85 11.78 -10.28
CA ALA A 371 3.99 12.94 -9.39
C ALA A 371 4.20 12.51 -7.93
N VAL A 372 3.44 11.53 -7.44
CA VAL A 372 3.60 10.96 -6.09
C VAL A 372 4.98 10.30 -5.94
N PHE A 373 5.41 9.53 -6.96
CA PHE A 373 6.73 8.90 -6.98
C PHE A 373 7.85 9.93 -6.78
N PHE A 374 7.88 10.99 -7.60
CA PHE A 374 8.89 12.04 -7.44
C PHE A 374 8.73 12.82 -6.14
N ALA A 375 7.50 13.18 -5.74
CA ALA A 375 7.25 13.88 -4.49
C ALA A 375 7.73 13.09 -3.25
N SER A 376 7.74 11.76 -3.32
CA SER A 376 8.19 10.91 -2.22
C SER A 376 9.67 11.09 -1.87
N PHE A 377 10.51 11.52 -2.81
CA PHE A 377 11.93 11.78 -2.56
C PHE A 377 12.17 13.06 -1.75
N PHE A 378 11.17 13.95 -1.68
CA PHE A 378 11.26 15.18 -0.91
C PHE A 378 10.69 14.99 0.50
N GLY A 379 11.58 15.09 1.49
CA GLY A 379 11.23 14.98 2.91
C GLY A 379 11.24 13.55 3.46
N ARG A 380 11.27 13.49 4.79
CA ARG A 380 11.27 12.24 5.59
C ARG A 380 10.11 12.18 6.58
N ALA A 381 9.15 13.10 6.50
CA ALA A 381 8.00 13.12 7.38
C ALA A 381 6.83 12.38 6.74
N VAL A 382 6.08 11.65 7.56
CA VAL A 382 4.81 11.03 7.19
C VAL A 382 3.71 11.59 8.08
N GLU A 383 2.53 11.80 7.48
CA GLU A 383 1.34 12.21 8.22
C GLU A 383 0.40 11.01 8.31
N TRP A 384 0.00 10.67 9.54
CA TRP A 384 -0.87 9.54 9.80
C TRP A 384 -1.84 9.85 10.94
N ARG A 385 -3.14 9.71 10.67
CA ARG A 385 -4.22 9.94 11.62
C ARG A 385 -4.11 11.29 12.35
N GLY A 386 -3.83 12.37 11.58
CA GLY A 386 -3.71 13.73 12.12
C GLY A 386 -2.42 14.03 12.88
N ARG A 387 -1.47 13.11 12.91
CA ARG A 387 -0.17 13.28 13.55
C ARG A 387 0.95 13.24 12.53
N ARG A 388 2.02 13.95 12.83
CA ARG A 388 3.22 14.03 12.00
C ARG A 388 4.36 13.26 12.66
N TYR A 389 5.02 12.42 11.89
CA TYR A 389 6.15 11.61 12.32
C TYR A 389 7.34 11.84 11.39
N ALA A 390 8.54 11.91 11.95
CA ALA A 390 9.78 11.76 11.20
C ALA A 390 10.12 10.27 11.11
N VAL A 391 10.58 9.83 9.94
CA VAL A 391 11.08 8.46 9.75
C VAL A 391 12.59 8.48 9.96
N LEU A 392 13.07 7.72 10.94
CA LEU A 392 14.48 7.57 11.27
C LEU A 392 15.19 6.62 10.30
N ALA A 393 16.50 6.49 10.44
CA ALA A 393 17.31 5.68 9.51
C ALA A 393 17.02 4.17 9.58
N ASP A 394 16.54 3.71 10.72
CA ASP A 394 16.12 2.33 11.00
C ASP A 394 14.64 2.04 10.70
N ASN A 395 13.96 2.97 10.01
CA ASN A 395 12.53 2.94 9.69
C ASN A 395 11.59 3.04 10.90
N THR A 396 12.09 3.44 12.06
CA THR A 396 11.25 3.75 13.21
C THR A 396 10.62 5.14 13.09
N LEU A 397 9.49 5.31 13.78
CA LEU A 397 8.73 6.56 13.83
C LEU A 397 9.19 7.40 15.03
N ALA A 398 9.46 8.68 14.80
CA ALA A 398 9.62 9.68 15.85
C ALA A 398 8.49 10.70 15.75
N TYR A 399 7.68 10.82 16.80
CA TYR A 399 6.58 11.80 16.84
C TYR A 399 7.14 13.22 16.82
N THR A 400 6.62 14.07 15.92
CA THR A 400 7.10 15.46 15.74
C THR A 400 6.02 16.51 15.95
N GLY A 401 4.77 16.14 16.16
CA GLY A 401 3.67 17.05 16.44
C GLY A 401 2.35 16.67 15.78
N GLU A 402 1.33 17.47 16.02
CA GLU A 402 0.02 17.33 15.38
C GLU A 402 -0.05 18.14 14.08
N VAL A 403 -0.83 17.63 13.13
CA VAL A 403 -1.12 18.36 11.90
C VAL A 403 -2.19 19.40 12.23
N SER A 404 -1.83 20.69 12.16
CA SER A 404 -2.80 21.78 12.34
C SER A 404 -3.91 21.64 11.30
N ARG A 405 -5.10 21.23 11.72
CA ARG A 405 -6.31 21.30 10.88
C ARG A 405 -6.68 22.78 10.80
N ASN A 406 -6.47 23.42 9.66
CA ASN A 406 -7.12 24.71 9.41
C ASN A 406 -8.63 24.55 9.66
N ALA A 407 -9.18 25.39 10.51
CA ALA A 407 -10.55 25.35 11.04
C ALA A 407 -11.68 25.58 10.01
N ASN A 408 -11.45 25.27 8.73
CA ASN A 408 -12.41 25.47 7.64
C ASN A 408 -13.03 24.17 7.09
N SER A 409 -12.85 23.03 7.74
CA SER A 409 -13.67 21.85 7.48
C SER A 409 -14.72 21.71 8.59
N VAL A 410 -15.85 22.38 8.42
CA VAL A 410 -17.07 22.14 9.18
C VAL A 410 -17.43 20.66 9.03
N PRO A 411 -17.63 19.91 10.14
CA PRO A 411 -18.24 18.59 10.02
C PRO A 411 -19.69 18.79 9.62
N SER A 412 -20.04 18.51 8.36
CA SER A 412 -21.43 18.42 7.93
C SER A 412 -22.04 17.14 8.50
N GLY A 413 -22.55 17.24 9.71
CA GLY A 413 -23.19 16.16 10.44
C GLY A 413 -24.18 16.70 11.46
N ALA A 414 -25.06 17.63 11.02
CA ALA A 414 -26.28 17.96 11.73
C ALA A 414 -27.25 18.54 10.71
N LEU A 415 -28.16 17.68 10.23
CA LEU A 415 -29.55 18.03 9.87
C LEU A 415 -30.25 16.76 9.34
N VAL A 416 -31.16 16.28 10.18
CA VAL A 416 -32.36 15.42 9.98
C VAL A 416 -32.10 13.99 9.49
#